data_ccefa90057a202071c96dc60f3632dba
#
_entry.id   ccefa90057a202071c96dc60f3632dba
#
_cell.length_a   1.000
_cell.length_b   1.000
_cell.length_c   1.000
_cell.angle_alpha   90.00
_cell.angle_beta   90.00
_cell.angle_gamma   90.00
#
_symmetry.space_group_name_H-M   'P 1'
#
loop_
_entity.id
_entity.type
_entity.pdbx_description
1 polymer ?
#
loop_
_entity_poly.entity_id
_entity_poly.type
_entity_poly.pdbx_seq_one_letter_code
_entity_poly.pdbx_strand_id
1 'polypeptide(L)'
;MHIIGYDLPDGSVHEYFGKQYFGKNMLTEEEYDQSKKITFRLLYGGIDDDFATIPFFKKTRSFIRNLWSNFKENGFVVTPLMKRPLYKNCLHDMNPNKLFNYLLQASETEYNLHVLNNVNDLLREYNTDIILYTYDSLLFDYDLSDGKELLLKLREVMSQSGKFPVKTKAGVNYHAMQDMTSRLA
;
A
#
# COMPACT_ATOMS: atom_id res chain seq x y z
N MET A 1 2.25 5.90 -6.21
CA MET A 1 1.02 6.42 -5.60
C MET A 1 0.05 6.88 -6.69
N HIS A 2 -0.56 5.92 -7.35
CA HIS A 2 -1.40 6.12 -8.54
C HIS A 2 -2.62 7.02 -8.31
N ILE A 3 -3.17 7.02 -7.09
CA ILE A 3 -4.39 7.79 -6.75
C ILE A 3 -4.24 9.30 -6.97
N ILE A 4 -3.04 9.86 -6.68
CA ILE A 4 -2.75 11.28 -6.86
C ILE A 4 -2.07 11.58 -8.20
N GLY A 5 -1.84 10.55 -9.03
CA GLY A 5 -1.14 10.67 -10.31
C GLY A 5 0.29 11.16 -10.18
N TYR A 6 1.04 10.69 -9.18
CA TYR A 6 2.44 11.00 -8.98
C TYR A 6 3.28 9.73 -9.06
N ASP A 7 4.22 9.70 -9.98
CA ASP A 7 5.16 8.61 -10.14
C ASP A 7 6.33 8.80 -9.18
N LEU A 8 6.48 7.87 -8.26
CA LEU A 8 7.64 7.81 -7.38
C LEU A 8 8.77 7.07 -8.11
N PRO A 9 10.04 7.43 -7.85
CA PRO A 9 11.16 6.69 -8.39
C PRO A 9 11.19 5.26 -7.85
N ASP A 10 11.86 4.37 -8.59
CA ASP A 10 12.09 3.00 -8.17
C ASP A 10 12.85 2.94 -6.86
N GLY A 11 12.56 1.92 -6.05
CA GLY A 11 13.21 1.69 -4.77
C GLY A 11 12.35 2.04 -3.55
N SER A 12 13.01 2.29 -2.42
CA SER A 12 12.31 2.59 -1.16
C SER A 12 11.76 4.01 -1.15
N VAL A 13 10.43 4.12 -1.06
CA VAL A 13 9.71 5.40 -0.91
C VAL A 13 10.19 6.17 0.33
N HIS A 14 10.48 5.46 1.42
CA HIS A 14 10.97 6.07 2.66
C HIS A 14 12.40 6.58 2.53
N GLU A 15 13.25 5.91 1.76
CA GLU A 15 14.57 6.40 1.44
C GLU A 15 14.51 7.64 0.55
N TYR A 16 13.67 7.62 -0.48
CA TYR A 16 13.46 8.76 -1.36
C TYR A 16 13.01 10.01 -0.60
N PHE A 17 12.01 9.90 0.26
CA PHE A 17 11.57 11.03 1.07
C PHE A 17 12.57 11.41 2.17
N GLY A 18 13.21 10.44 2.81
CA GLY A 18 14.22 10.70 3.83
C GLY A 18 15.38 11.53 3.29
N LYS A 19 15.84 11.26 2.08
CA LYS A 19 16.87 12.08 1.42
C LYS A 19 16.43 13.54 1.29
N GLN A 20 15.15 13.78 1.01
CA GLN A 20 14.60 15.14 0.91
C GLN A 20 14.40 15.78 2.29
N TYR A 21 13.94 15.02 3.30
CA TYR A 21 13.71 15.55 4.65
C TYR A 21 15.02 15.98 5.32
N PHE A 22 16.08 15.20 5.13
CA PHE A 22 17.36 15.41 5.81
C PHE A 22 18.42 16.10 4.92
N GLY A 23 18.12 16.32 3.63
CA GLY A 23 19.08 16.93 2.68
C GLY A 23 20.34 16.10 2.45
N LYS A 24 20.24 14.77 2.52
CA LYS A 24 21.34 13.81 2.45
C LYS A 24 21.14 12.78 1.34
N ASN A 25 22.22 12.28 0.78
CA ASN A 25 22.17 11.20 -0.22
C ASN A 25 22.13 9.79 0.38
N MET A 26 22.65 9.63 1.61
CA MET A 26 22.62 8.37 2.35
C MET A 26 21.98 8.62 3.72
N LEU A 27 21.10 7.69 4.14
CA LEU A 27 20.44 7.74 5.42
C LEU A 27 21.04 6.69 6.36
N THR A 28 21.16 7.03 7.64
CA THR A 28 21.35 6.03 8.68
C THR A 28 20.05 5.23 8.89
N GLU A 29 20.13 4.10 9.59
CA GLU A 29 18.94 3.29 9.92
C GLU A 29 17.92 4.11 10.75
N GLU A 30 18.40 4.92 11.69
CA GLU A 30 17.56 5.80 12.50
C GLU A 30 16.86 6.86 11.65
N GLU A 31 17.57 7.51 10.72
CA GLU A 31 16.98 8.49 9.79
C GLU A 31 15.97 7.84 8.83
N TYR A 32 16.22 6.61 8.40
CA TYR A 32 15.26 5.85 7.60
C TYR A 32 13.97 5.57 8.38
N ASP A 33 14.06 5.17 9.65
CA ASP A 33 12.88 4.95 10.49
C ASP A 33 12.16 6.26 10.84
N GLN A 34 12.88 7.35 11.04
CA GLN A 34 12.29 8.68 11.18
C GLN A 34 11.56 9.10 9.90
N SER A 35 12.14 8.84 8.73
CA SER A 35 11.50 9.12 7.43
C SER A 35 10.15 8.43 7.30
N LYS A 36 10.02 7.15 7.72
CA LYS A 36 8.72 6.46 7.76
C LYS A 36 7.70 7.21 8.63
N LYS A 37 8.10 7.57 9.86
CA LYS A 37 7.22 8.27 10.80
C LYS A 37 6.76 9.63 10.25
N ILE A 38 7.68 10.40 9.66
CA ILE A 38 7.37 11.69 9.03
C ILE A 38 6.39 11.49 7.86
N THR A 39 6.69 10.56 6.95
CA THR A 39 5.84 10.29 5.78
C THR A 39 4.44 9.88 6.18
N PHE A 40 4.28 8.96 7.13
CA PHE A 40 2.96 8.55 7.63
C PHE A 40 2.24 9.71 8.31
N ARG A 41 2.93 10.49 9.16
CA ARG A 41 2.34 11.67 9.79
C ARG A 41 1.79 12.66 8.75
N LEU A 42 2.57 12.95 7.69
CA LEU A 42 2.16 13.87 6.64
C LEU A 42 0.97 13.35 5.81
N LEU A 43 0.92 12.05 5.54
CA LEU A 43 -0.16 11.44 4.75
C LEU A 43 -1.46 11.33 5.56
N TYR A 44 -1.37 10.97 6.84
CA TYR A 44 -2.54 10.70 7.68
C TYR A 44 -2.96 11.89 8.56
N GLY A 45 -2.01 12.68 9.02
CA GLY A 45 -2.26 13.83 9.91
C GLY A 45 -2.44 15.18 9.21
N GLY A 46 -1.97 15.26 7.96
CA GLY A 46 -1.99 16.48 7.18
C GLY A 46 -0.59 16.99 6.82
N ILE A 47 -0.50 17.72 5.73
CA ILE A 47 0.76 18.20 5.16
C ILE A 47 1.06 19.59 5.68
N ASP A 48 2.13 19.70 6.48
CA ASP A 48 2.65 20.96 7.00
C ASP A 48 3.22 21.84 5.86
N ASP A 49 3.27 23.15 6.06
CA ASP A 49 3.74 24.09 5.05
C ASP A 49 5.21 23.86 4.66
N ASP A 50 6.05 23.47 5.60
CA ASP A 50 7.47 23.17 5.38
C ASP A 50 7.67 22.02 4.37
N PHE A 51 6.81 21.00 4.44
CA PHE A 51 6.85 19.85 3.55
C PHE A 51 6.04 20.04 2.26
N ALA A 52 5.17 21.04 2.21
CA ALA A 52 4.38 21.37 1.01
C ALA A 52 5.23 21.88 -0.15
N THR A 53 6.52 22.18 0.05
CA THR A 53 7.50 22.52 -0.98
C THR A 53 7.94 21.29 -1.79
N ILE A 54 7.89 20.09 -1.21
CA ILE A 54 8.21 18.83 -1.89
C ILE A 54 7.11 18.54 -2.93
N PRO A 55 7.47 18.33 -4.22
CA PRO A 55 6.49 18.22 -5.31
C PRO A 55 5.38 17.18 -5.06
N PHE A 56 5.74 16.04 -4.49
CA PHE A 56 4.78 15.00 -4.10
C PHE A 56 3.75 15.52 -3.10
N PHE A 57 4.18 16.14 -2.01
CA PHE A 57 3.28 16.64 -0.97
C PHE A 57 2.49 17.85 -1.44
N LYS A 58 3.06 18.69 -2.29
CA LYS A 58 2.33 19.79 -2.96
C LYS A 58 1.17 19.25 -3.77
N LYS A 59 1.41 18.21 -4.58
CA LYS A 59 0.37 17.56 -5.40
C LYS A 59 -0.67 16.87 -4.54
N THR A 60 -0.24 16.15 -3.49
CA THR A 60 -1.14 15.50 -2.53
C THR A 60 -2.04 16.52 -1.83
N ARG A 61 -1.51 17.65 -1.38
CA ARG A 61 -2.29 18.71 -0.76
C ARG A 61 -3.35 19.30 -1.70
N SER A 62 -2.99 19.49 -2.97
CA SER A 62 -3.94 19.94 -4.00
C SER A 62 -5.01 18.90 -4.26
N PHE A 63 -4.64 17.62 -4.32
CA PHE A 63 -5.59 16.51 -4.46
C PHE A 63 -6.58 16.46 -3.29
N ILE A 64 -6.10 16.58 -2.04
CA ILE A 64 -6.95 16.58 -0.84
C ILE A 64 -7.96 17.74 -0.88
N ARG A 65 -7.54 18.94 -1.31
CA ARG A 65 -8.44 20.09 -1.44
C ARG A 65 -9.53 19.86 -2.48
N ASN A 66 -9.17 19.35 -3.65
CA ASN A 66 -10.12 19.03 -4.72
C ASN A 66 -11.10 17.92 -4.29
N LEU A 67 -10.57 16.86 -3.65
CA LEU A 67 -11.38 15.76 -3.11
C LEU A 67 -12.42 16.29 -2.13
N TRP A 68 -12.00 17.17 -1.23
CA TRP A 68 -12.89 17.79 -0.24
C TRP A 68 -13.95 18.69 -0.87
N SER A 69 -13.58 19.49 -1.88
CA SER A 69 -14.53 20.32 -2.62
C SER A 69 -15.60 19.47 -3.30
N ASN A 70 -15.17 18.43 -4.03
CA ASN A 70 -16.08 17.50 -4.71
C ASN A 70 -17.01 16.77 -3.72
N PHE A 71 -16.48 16.36 -2.56
CA PHE A 71 -17.29 15.70 -1.53
C PHE A 71 -18.36 16.64 -0.95
N LYS A 72 -18.04 17.91 -0.75
CA LYS A 72 -19.02 18.89 -0.27
C LYS A 72 -20.12 19.17 -1.31
N GLU A 73 -19.74 19.27 -2.57
CA GLU A 73 -20.61 19.60 -3.68
C GLU A 73 -21.51 18.43 -4.08
N ASN A 74 -20.94 17.25 -4.27
CA ASN A 74 -21.65 16.09 -4.80
C ASN A 74 -22.25 15.19 -3.71
N GLY A 75 -21.84 15.36 -2.44
CA GLY A 75 -22.30 14.53 -1.34
C GLY A 75 -21.62 13.15 -1.25
N PHE A 76 -20.71 12.84 -2.14
CA PHE A 76 -19.93 11.60 -2.13
C PHE A 76 -18.62 11.73 -2.91
N VAL A 77 -17.72 10.78 -2.71
CA VAL A 77 -16.56 10.50 -3.56
C VAL A 77 -16.50 9.00 -3.83
N VAL A 78 -15.79 8.58 -4.86
CA VAL A 78 -15.68 7.16 -5.24
C VAL A 78 -14.25 6.67 -5.13
N THR A 79 -14.10 5.41 -4.77
CA THR A 79 -12.79 4.74 -4.80
C THR A 79 -12.30 4.52 -6.24
N PRO A 80 -10.98 4.49 -6.47
CA PRO A 80 -10.45 4.46 -7.84
C PRO A 80 -10.67 3.14 -8.57
N LEU A 81 -10.63 2.00 -7.87
CA LEU A 81 -10.68 0.66 -8.48
C LEU A 81 -12.14 0.20 -8.66
N MET A 82 -12.85 -0.03 -7.57
CA MET A 82 -14.20 -0.60 -7.60
C MET A 82 -15.30 0.45 -7.73
N LYS A 83 -14.95 1.76 -7.80
CA LYS A 83 -15.90 2.87 -7.88
C LYS A 83 -16.92 2.91 -6.74
N ARG A 84 -16.56 2.36 -5.58
CA ARG A 84 -17.42 2.32 -4.40
C ARG A 84 -17.61 3.73 -3.84
N PRO A 85 -18.86 4.17 -3.66
CA PRO A 85 -19.15 5.52 -3.15
C PRO A 85 -18.92 5.59 -1.62
N LEU A 86 -18.29 6.68 -1.21
CA LEU A 86 -18.15 7.10 0.19
C LEU A 86 -19.10 8.29 0.40
N TYR A 87 -20.28 8.03 0.95
CA TYR A 87 -21.35 9.02 1.07
C TYR A 87 -21.17 9.91 2.32
N LYS A 88 -21.49 11.19 2.17
CA LYS A 88 -21.42 12.19 3.23
C LYS A 88 -22.35 11.88 4.42
N ASN A 89 -23.53 11.34 4.15
CA ASN A 89 -24.50 10.96 5.19
C ASN A 89 -24.08 9.73 6.01
N CYS A 90 -23.12 8.94 5.52
CA CYS A 90 -22.58 7.78 6.23
C CYS A 90 -21.31 8.10 7.01
N LEU A 91 -20.76 9.30 6.87
CA LEU A 91 -19.47 9.70 7.42
C LEU A 91 -19.67 10.91 8.33
N HIS A 92 -19.44 10.73 9.64
CA HIS A 92 -19.58 11.80 10.63
C HIS A 92 -18.26 12.52 10.90
N ASP A 93 -18.32 13.77 11.32
CA ASP A 93 -17.18 14.61 11.70
C ASP A 93 -16.02 14.62 10.69
N MET A 94 -16.39 14.69 9.39
CA MET A 94 -15.42 14.66 8.31
C MET A 94 -14.69 15.98 8.16
N ASN A 95 -13.40 15.86 7.86
CA ASN A 95 -12.53 16.93 7.40
C ASN A 95 -11.69 16.44 6.20
N PRO A 96 -10.97 17.34 5.48
CA PRO A 96 -10.21 16.96 4.30
C PRO A 96 -9.24 15.79 4.52
N ASN A 97 -8.50 15.79 5.63
CA ASN A 97 -7.52 14.75 5.93
C ASN A 97 -8.18 13.41 6.26
N LYS A 98 -9.25 13.44 7.07
CA LYS A 98 -10.04 12.22 7.36
C LYS A 98 -10.61 11.61 6.08
N LEU A 99 -11.19 12.42 5.20
CA LEU A 99 -11.74 11.93 3.93
C LEU A 99 -10.65 11.28 3.06
N PHE A 100 -9.48 11.91 2.98
CA PHE A 100 -8.36 11.35 2.24
C PHE A 100 -7.89 10.03 2.84
N ASN A 101 -7.83 9.92 4.17
CA ASN A 101 -7.48 8.67 4.86
C ASN A 101 -8.49 7.56 4.59
N TYR A 102 -9.78 7.86 4.65
CA TYR A 102 -10.83 6.89 4.27
C TYR A 102 -10.68 6.43 2.81
N LEU A 103 -10.41 7.36 1.90
CA LEU A 103 -10.21 7.02 0.50
C LEU A 103 -8.97 6.13 0.30
N LEU A 104 -7.86 6.42 1.00
CA LEU A 104 -6.64 5.60 0.94
C LEU A 104 -6.89 4.18 1.47
N GLN A 105 -7.47 4.06 2.67
CA GLN A 105 -7.75 2.76 3.30
C GLN A 105 -8.75 1.94 2.49
N ALA A 106 -9.81 2.58 1.98
CA ALA A 106 -10.77 1.92 1.12
C ALA A 106 -10.12 1.42 -0.18
N SER A 107 -9.24 2.22 -0.78
CA SER A 107 -8.51 1.84 -1.99
C SER A 107 -7.54 0.70 -1.73
N GLU A 108 -6.80 0.74 -0.62
CA GLU A 108 -5.90 -0.35 -0.19
C GLU A 108 -6.67 -1.66 -0.03
N THR A 109 -7.81 -1.62 0.68
CA THR A 109 -8.68 -2.80 0.84
C THR A 109 -9.14 -3.35 -0.50
N GLU A 110 -9.55 -2.51 -1.44
CA GLU A 110 -10.00 -2.94 -2.77
C GLU A 110 -8.86 -3.59 -3.58
N TYR A 111 -7.66 -3.02 -3.54
CA TYR A 111 -6.49 -3.62 -4.18
C TYR A 111 -6.14 -4.97 -3.57
N ASN A 112 -6.16 -5.08 -2.25
CA ASN A 112 -5.86 -6.32 -1.55
C ASN A 112 -6.91 -7.41 -1.82
N LEU A 113 -8.20 -7.06 -1.87
CA LEU A 113 -9.26 -7.99 -2.26
C LEU A 113 -9.12 -8.45 -3.72
N HIS A 114 -8.71 -7.57 -4.62
CA HIS A 114 -8.43 -7.95 -6.00
C HIS A 114 -7.27 -8.94 -6.09
N VAL A 115 -6.18 -8.70 -5.36
CA VAL A 115 -5.05 -9.64 -5.26
C VAL A 115 -5.50 -10.97 -4.66
N LEU A 116 -6.26 -10.94 -3.56
CA LEU A 116 -6.78 -12.14 -2.91
C LEU A 116 -7.60 -13.00 -3.87
N ASN A 117 -8.48 -12.40 -4.67
CA ASN A 117 -9.27 -13.12 -5.67
C ASN A 117 -8.37 -13.76 -6.74
N ASN A 118 -7.37 -13.03 -7.26
CA ASN A 118 -6.45 -13.57 -8.26
C ASN A 118 -5.60 -14.72 -7.69
N VAL A 119 -5.16 -14.62 -6.45
CA VAL A 119 -4.44 -15.70 -5.75
C VAL A 119 -5.35 -16.91 -5.56
N ASN A 120 -6.59 -16.70 -5.14
CA ASN A 120 -7.55 -17.79 -4.96
C ASN A 120 -7.86 -18.49 -6.29
N ASP A 121 -7.99 -17.75 -7.39
CA ASP A 121 -8.18 -18.34 -8.72
C ASP A 121 -6.94 -19.14 -9.17
N LEU A 122 -5.73 -18.64 -8.91
CA LEU A 122 -4.49 -19.36 -9.20
C LEU A 122 -4.43 -20.68 -8.43
N LEU A 123 -4.79 -20.70 -7.14
CA LEU A 123 -4.65 -21.88 -6.28
C LEU A 123 -5.63 -23.01 -6.58
N ARG A 124 -6.64 -22.81 -7.43
CA ARG A 124 -7.60 -23.88 -7.81
C ARG A 124 -6.99 -25.14 -8.40
N GLU A 125 -5.79 -25.02 -8.96
CA GLU A 125 -5.06 -26.12 -9.59
C GLU A 125 -3.90 -26.66 -8.72
N TYR A 126 -3.83 -26.23 -7.45
CA TYR A 126 -2.75 -26.55 -6.52
C TYR A 126 -3.31 -27.12 -5.20
N ASN A 127 -2.43 -27.75 -4.41
CA ASN A 127 -2.78 -28.30 -3.10
C ASN A 127 -2.57 -27.29 -1.95
N THR A 128 -1.92 -26.18 -2.24
CA THR A 128 -1.68 -25.08 -1.31
C THR A 128 -2.95 -24.29 -1.04
N ASP A 129 -3.23 -24.01 0.23
CA ASP A 129 -4.40 -23.25 0.66
C ASP A 129 -4.03 -21.91 1.30
N ILE A 130 -4.92 -20.91 1.13
CA ILE A 130 -4.86 -19.66 1.92
C ILE A 130 -5.51 -19.94 3.26
N ILE A 131 -4.77 -19.79 4.36
CA ILE A 131 -5.29 -20.00 5.71
C ILE A 131 -5.57 -18.72 6.49
N LEU A 132 -4.93 -17.60 6.10
CA LEU A 132 -5.16 -16.32 6.75
C LEU A 132 -4.89 -15.16 5.80
N TYR A 133 -5.80 -14.20 5.79
CA TYR A 133 -5.61 -12.88 5.18
C TYR A 133 -5.53 -11.84 6.29
N THR A 134 -4.45 -11.06 6.33
CA THR A 134 -4.24 -10.00 7.31
C THR A 134 -3.75 -8.74 6.61
N TYR A 135 -4.64 -7.76 6.41
CA TYR A 135 -4.35 -6.49 5.74
C TYR A 135 -3.66 -6.64 4.38
N ASP A 136 -2.33 -6.53 4.35
CA ASP A 136 -1.47 -6.57 3.17
C ASP A 136 -0.70 -7.89 3.03
N SER A 137 -1.04 -8.90 3.83
CA SER A 137 -0.35 -10.19 3.83
C SER A 137 -1.29 -11.39 3.71
N LEU A 138 -0.81 -12.44 3.06
CA LEU A 138 -1.45 -13.73 2.94
C LEU A 138 -0.58 -14.80 3.59
N LEU A 139 -1.18 -15.64 4.40
CA LEU A 139 -0.54 -16.84 4.96
C LEU A 139 -1.10 -18.06 4.24
N PHE A 140 -0.20 -18.94 3.82
CA PHE A 140 -0.51 -20.16 3.11
C PHE A 140 -0.14 -21.39 3.93
N ASP A 141 -0.96 -22.42 3.89
CA ASP A 141 -0.53 -23.78 4.18
C ASP A 141 0.02 -24.36 2.87
N TYR A 142 1.35 -24.32 2.75
CA TYR A 142 2.03 -24.57 1.49
C TYR A 142 2.33 -26.06 1.31
N ASP A 143 1.75 -26.69 0.28
CA ASP A 143 2.07 -28.06 -0.10
C ASP A 143 3.40 -28.10 -0.90
N LEU A 144 4.38 -28.86 -0.40
CA LEU A 144 5.69 -28.94 -1.03
C LEU A 144 5.65 -29.59 -2.42
N SER A 145 4.62 -30.37 -2.74
CA SER A 145 4.43 -30.96 -4.06
C SER A 145 4.12 -29.93 -5.14
N ASP A 146 3.60 -28.76 -4.79
CA ASP A 146 3.31 -27.66 -5.71
C ASP A 146 4.58 -26.98 -6.25
N GLY A 147 5.72 -27.19 -5.59
CA GLY A 147 7.04 -26.83 -6.06
C GLY A 147 7.33 -25.33 -6.14
N LYS A 148 8.57 -24.98 -6.47
CA LYS A 148 9.02 -23.58 -6.52
C LYS A 148 8.25 -22.73 -7.54
N GLU A 149 7.70 -23.32 -8.58
CA GLU A 149 6.98 -22.62 -9.64
C GLU A 149 5.75 -21.88 -9.08
N LEU A 150 4.98 -22.52 -8.18
CA LEU A 150 3.86 -21.87 -7.54
C LEU A 150 4.29 -20.64 -6.72
N LEU A 151 5.41 -20.72 -5.99
CA LEU A 151 5.91 -19.55 -5.23
C LEU A 151 6.22 -18.34 -6.13
N LEU A 152 6.77 -18.60 -7.33
CA LEU A 152 7.07 -17.55 -8.31
C LEU A 152 5.77 -16.95 -8.88
N LYS A 153 4.78 -17.79 -9.21
CA LYS A 153 3.45 -17.33 -9.67
C LYS A 153 2.71 -16.52 -8.60
N LEU A 154 2.71 -17.00 -7.36
CA LEU A 154 2.13 -16.26 -6.23
C LEU A 154 2.77 -14.88 -6.07
N ARG A 155 4.10 -14.83 -6.12
CA ARG A 155 4.84 -13.57 -6.02
C ARG A 155 4.50 -12.61 -7.17
N GLU A 156 4.39 -13.10 -8.40
CA GLU A 156 4.01 -12.31 -9.56
C GLU A 156 2.61 -11.72 -9.40
N VAL A 157 1.62 -12.55 -9.03
CA VAL A 157 0.24 -12.11 -8.79
C VAL A 157 0.17 -11.10 -7.66
N MET A 158 0.82 -11.37 -6.52
CA MET A 158 0.81 -10.49 -5.36
C MET A 158 1.54 -9.16 -5.62
N SER A 159 2.60 -9.18 -6.42
CA SER A 159 3.31 -7.96 -6.82
C SER A 159 2.58 -7.15 -7.88
N GLN A 160 1.49 -7.65 -8.45
CA GLN A 160 0.80 -7.09 -9.60
C GLN A 160 1.77 -6.77 -10.74
N SER A 161 2.53 -7.77 -11.17
CA SER A 161 3.56 -7.67 -12.21
C SER A 161 4.68 -6.66 -11.85
N GLY A 162 5.14 -6.73 -10.62
CA GLY A 162 6.27 -5.93 -10.12
C GLY A 162 5.94 -4.51 -9.66
N LYS A 163 4.65 -4.10 -9.66
CA LYS A 163 4.25 -2.76 -9.17
C LYS A 163 4.43 -2.58 -7.67
N PHE A 164 4.31 -3.66 -6.91
CA PHE A 164 4.45 -3.65 -5.45
C PHE A 164 5.53 -4.62 -5.00
N PRO A 165 6.42 -4.22 -4.08
CA PRO A 165 7.41 -5.13 -3.54
C PRO A 165 6.72 -6.18 -2.65
N VAL A 166 7.03 -7.46 -2.89
CA VAL A 166 6.51 -8.59 -2.09
C VAL A 166 7.66 -9.22 -1.31
N LYS A 167 7.50 -9.29 0.01
CA LYS A 167 8.38 -10.07 0.90
C LYS A 167 7.80 -11.46 1.07
N THR A 168 8.63 -12.47 0.92
CA THR A 168 8.24 -13.87 1.10
C THR A 168 8.97 -14.44 2.30
N LYS A 169 8.21 -15.02 3.23
CA LYS A 169 8.75 -15.74 4.38
C LYS A 169 8.24 -17.18 4.38
N ALA A 170 9.05 -18.11 4.79
CA ALA A 170 8.67 -19.52 4.93
C ALA A 170 9.20 -20.11 6.23
N GLY A 171 8.48 -21.08 6.78
CA GLY A 171 8.86 -21.79 8.00
C GLY A 171 7.85 -22.88 8.36
N VAL A 172 8.22 -23.74 9.29
CA VAL A 172 7.38 -24.84 9.78
C VAL A 172 6.19 -24.37 10.62
N ASN A 173 6.20 -23.13 11.05
CA ASN A 173 5.11 -22.47 11.77
C ASN A 173 5.25 -20.95 11.68
N TYR A 174 4.21 -20.21 12.03
CA TYR A 174 4.15 -18.75 11.92
C TYR A 174 5.24 -18.01 12.70
N HIS A 175 5.69 -18.57 13.83
CA HIS A 175 6.72 -17.96 14.68
C HIS A 175 8.14 -18.15 14.10
N ALA A 176 8.41 -19.25 13.42
CA ALA A 176 9.74 -19.65 12.95
C ALA A 176 9.95 -19.37 11.44
N MET A 177 9.30 -18.34 10.90
CA MET A 177 9.46 -17.96 9.49
C MET A 177 10.77 -17.21 9.24
N GLN A 178 11.45 -17.59 8.16
CA GLN A 178 12.66 -16.93 7.65
C GLN A 178 12.37 -16.19 6.35
N ASP A 179 13.05 -15.08 6.13
CA ASP A 179 12.95 -14.32 4.88
C ASP A 179 13.57 -15.11 3.72
N MET A 180 12.77 -15.38 2.72
CA MET A 180 13.15 -16.11 1.50
C MET A 180 13.14 -15.20 0.26
N THR A 181 12.89 -13.90 0.39
CA THR A 181 12.67 -12.96 -0.70
C THR A 181 13.81 -12.98 -1.72
N SER A 182 15.07 -12.98 -1.25
CA SER A 182 16.26 -13.01 -2.11
C SER A 182 16.47 -14.36 -2.82
N ARG A 183 15.92 -15.46 -2.31
CA ARG A 183 16.02 -16.80 -2.91
C ARG A 183 15.00 -17.03 -4.03
N LEU A 184 14.03 -16.12 -4.13
CA LEU A 184 12.97 -16.14 -5.14
C LEU A 184 13.11 -14.98 -6.14
N ALA A 185 14.18 -14.21 -6.02
CA ALA A 185 14.50 -13.11 -6.94
C ALA A 185 15.03 -13.62 -8.28
#